data_db6c81a844fbd3491ad84e5902ec8dc7
#
_entry.id   db6c81a844fbd3491ad84e5902ec8dc7
#
_cell.length_a   1.000
_cell.length_b   1.000
_cell.length_c   1.000
_cell.angle_alpha   90.00
_cell.angle_beta   90.00
_cell.angle_gamma   90.00
#
_symmetry.space_group_name_H-M   'P 1'
#
loop_
_entity.id
_entity.type
_entity.pdbx_description
1 polymer ?
#
loop_
_entity_poly.entity_id
_entity_poly.type
_entity_poly.pdbx_seq_one_letter_code
_entity_poly.pdbx_strand_id
1 'polypeptide(L)'
;MPQQIEAEPTEKRGLARSPKRADIFRNERIPLSAKRIFFTVIIAVVFAFAVIAGLVYIVNSAAYQSTDDAFIEGHIIPVAAQVAGRVQSVHVDDNQSIDKEGLVVELDPRDFDAVVRQKAAALASSQAQASAAQASVQEAIAHIQSEQATLESDKAIATADAAQNDKAQSDLKRNEDLFKTKVVSASDVDQFRATAKTSQATMNAAEKKVVSDEALVSEARAQAKAFAGVLESVNAQIHEADANLAIAKLNQSYTSILAPESGWVTQKSVEPGAYVQAGQNLFALVPKQVWITANFKEDQIVRMRPGQPVEIQVDALHGQKYHGIVDSIQAGSGSRFSLLPPEDATGNYVKVVQRVPVKIVFNEQINTGNGLPIGPGESVTPTVKVSDPDYSPIKVGIAFVIIAVGVIFIVSRGLRKPTPSKAADIPSTK
;
A
#
# COMPACT_ATOMS: atom_id res chain seq x y z
N MET A 1 35.71 64.12 -37.93
CA MET A 1 35.80 65.54 -38.29
C MET A 1 35.37 66.37 -37.11
N PRO A 2 36.01 67.48 -36.95
CA PRO A 2 37.41 67.67 -36.59
C PRO A 2 37.59 68.61 -35.37
N GLN A 3 38.75 68.73 -34.99
CA GLN A 3 39.72 69.79 -34.69
C GLN A 3 39.90 70.02 -33.19
N GLN A 4 41.03 69.74 -32.66
CA GLN A 4 42.34 70.43 -32.71
C GLN A 4 42.27 71.88 -32.20
N ILE A 5 43.14 72.17 -31.29
CA ILE A 5 44.28 73.16 -31.28
C ILE A 5 44.56 73.48 -29.82
N GLU A 6 45.71 73.07 -29.21
CA GLU A 6 47.05 73.66 -29.28
C GLU A 6 47.14 75.01 -28.57
N ALA A 7 47.96 75.13 -27.56
CA ALA A 7 49.31 75.74 -27.53
C ALA A 7 49.71 76.21 -26.11
N GLU A 8 50.88 75.82 -25.75
CA GLU A 8 51.88 76.48 -24.88
C GLU A 8 52.21 77.94 -25.33
N PRO A 9 53.05 78.73 -24.75
CA PRO A 9 54.05 78.49 -23.64
C PRO A 9 54.38 79.74 -22.77
N THR A 10 55.47 79.56 -22.04
CA THR A 10 56.46 80.54 -21.56
C THR A 10 56.13 81.43 -20.31
N GLU A 11 56.97 81.73 -19.48
CA GLU A 11 58.37 81.72 -19.09
C GLU A 11 58.61 82.68 -17.88
N LYS A 12 59.57 82.28 -17.06
CA LYS A 12 60.59 83.09 -16.33
C LYS A 12 60.34 83.79 -14.98
N ARG A 13 61.24 83.34 -14.11
CA ARG A 13 62.18 84.09 -13.24
C ARG A 13 61.72 84.81 -11.99
N GLY A 14 62.44 84.45 -10.94
CA GLY A 14 63.12 85.39 -10.16
C GLY A 14 63.22 85.07 -8.66
N LEU A 15 64.33 84.52 -8.26
CA LEU A 15 65.22 84.87 -7.19
C LEU A 15 64.67 85.28 -5.80
N ALA A 16 65.09 84.57 -4.83
CA ALA A 16 66.00 84.98 -3.71
C ALA A 16 65.49 84.81 -2.27
N ARG A 17 66.29 83.99 -1.56
CA ARG A 17 66.75 84.09 -0.15
C ARG A 17 65.77 83.74 0.99
N SER A 18 66.18 82.65 1.55
CA SER A 18 66.18 82.16 2.94
C SER A 18 66.22 83.25 4.06
N PRO A 19 66.04 82.97 5.38
CA PRO A 19 66.34 81.73 6.09
C PRO A 19 65.40 81.36 7.30
N LYS A 20 65.56 80.13 7.76
CA LYS A 20 65.62 79.66 9.16
C LYS A 20 64.33 79.69 10.04
N ARG A 21 63.83 78.56 10.42
CA ARG A 21 63.80 77.90 11.77
C ARG A 21 62.90 76.69 11.66
N ALA A 22 63.40 75.54 11.79
CA ALA A 22 63.71 74.68 12.94
C ALA A 22 62.49 73.91 13.44
N ASP A 23 62.58 72.66 13.17
CA ASP A 23 62.38 71.53 14.06
C ASP A 23 61.00 71.32 14.73
N ILE A 24 60.56 70.14 14.56
CA ILE A 24 59.97 69.13 15.46
C ILE A 24 58.76 68.47 14.79
N PHE A 25 59.01 67.53 13.91
CA PHE A 25 58.21 66.30 13.79
C PHE A 25 59.21 65.18 13.47
N ARG A 26 59.65 64.53 14.52
CA ARG A 26 60.35 63.27 14.46
C ARG A 26 59.43 62.18 13.98
N ASN A 27 59.38 62.06 12.70
CA ASN A 27 58.66 60.96 12.04
C ASN A 27 59.49 59.69 12.33
N GLU A 28 59.15 58.95 13.39
CA GLU A 28 59.70 57.65 13.63
C GLU A 28 59.33 56.76 12.45
N ARG A 29 60.20 56.72 11.46
CA ARG A 29 60.09 55.73 10.38
C ARG A 29 60.27 54.36 10.99
N ILE A 30 59.17 53.59 11.13
CA ILE A 30 59.24 52.18 11.45
C ILE A 30 60.24 51.53 10.49
N PRO A 31 61.31 50.87 11.02
CA PRO A 31 62.37 50.34 10.18
C PRO A 31 61.76 49.37 9.15
N LEU A 32 62.23 49.49 7.91
CA LEU A 32 61.74 48.67 6.75
C LEU A 32 61.73 47.17 7.02
N SER A 33 62.50 46.65 7.95
CA SER A 33 62.50 45.27 8.44
C SER A 33 61.25 44.91 9.24
N ALA A 34 60.73 45.82 10.09
CA ALA A 34 59.49 45.55 10.88
C ALA A 34 58.22 45.50 10.01
N LYS A 35 58.18 46.35 8.99
CA LYS A 35 57.04 46.28 7.99
C LYS A 35 57.03 44.97 7.16
N ARG A 36 58.20 44.49 6.77
CA ARG A 36 58.32 43.20 6.05
C ARG A 36 57.96 42.04 6.95
N ILE A 37 58.40 42.03 8.21
CA ILE A 37 57.98 40.96 9.17
C ILE A 37 56.51 41.00 9.44
N PHE A 38 55.89 42.17 9.62
CA PHE A 38 54.45 42.33 9.80
C PHE A 38 53.65 41.79 8.59
N PHE A 39 54.14 42.11 7.38
CA PHE A 39 53.47 41.62 6.13
C PHE A 39 53.63 40.11 5.94
N THR A 40 54.77 39.53 6.29
CA THR A 40 54.98 38.07 6.23
C THR A 40 54.13 37.32 7.25
N VAL A 41 53.94 37.88 8.46
CA VAL A 41 53.05 37.30 9.48
C VAL A 41 51.59 37.33 9.01
N ILE A 42 51.11 38.44 8.42
CA ILE A 42 49.77 38.51 7.87
C ILE A 42 49.55 37.46 6.76
N ILE A 43 50.49 37.34 5.83
CA ILE A 43 50.41 36.34 4.74
C ILE A 43 50.37 34.92 5.33
N ALA A 44 51.21 34.63 6.33
CA ALA A 44 51.22 33.32 6.98
C ALA A 44 49.89 33.00 7.70
N VAL A 45 49.28 33.99 8.36
CA VAL A 45 47.96 33.82 9.02
C VAL A 45 46.86 33.61 8.00
N VAL A 46 46.83 34.36 6.90
CA VAL A 46 45.82 34.17 5.80
C VAL A 46 46.02 32.80 5.16
N PHE A 47 47.24 32.37 4.90
CA PHE A 47 47.54 31.05 4.36
C PHE A 47 47.10 29.93 5.31
N ALA A 48 47.38 30.06 6.59
CA ALA A 48 46.94 29.11 7.62
C ALA A 48 45.42 29.01 7.70
N PHE A 49 44.71 30.14 7.66
CA PHE A 49 43.24 30.15 7.60
C PHE A 49 42.70 29.46 6.35
N ALA A 50 43.31 29.70 5.19
CA ALA A 50 42.93 29.04 3.94
C ALA A 50 43.15 27.52 4.00
N VAL A 51 44.26 27.06 4.59
CA VAL A 51 44.55 25.62 4.79
C VAL A 51 43.52 24.98 5.74
N ILE A 52 43.23 25.63 6.88
CA ILE A 52 42.23 25.14 7.83
C ILE A 52 40.84 25.08 7.19
N ALA A 53 40.46 26.15 6.48
CA ALA A 53 39.17 26.17 5.75
C ALA A 53 39.11 25.06 4.69
N GLY A 54 40.18 24.82 3.96
CA GLY A 54 40.29 23.71 3.00
C GLY A 54 40.15 22.33 3.65
N LEU A 55 40.82 22.12 4.80
CA LEU A 55 40.72 20.88 5.57
C LEU A 55 39.29 20.65 6.11
N VAL A 56 38.66 21.70 6.65
CA VAL A 56 37.22 21.61 7.08
C VAL A 56 36.33 21.24 5.93
N TYR A 57 36.55 21.88 4.78
CA TYR A 57 35.75 21.57 3.57
C TYR A 57 35.91 20.10 3.13
N ILE A 58 37.14 19.59 3.09
CA ILE A 58 37.43 18.19 2.71
C ILE A 58 36.79 17.22 3.71
N VAL A 59 36.88 17.45 5.00
CA VAL A 59 36.34 16.59 6.05
C VAL A 59 34.80 16.57 5.96
N ASN A 60 34.18 17.73 5.81
CA ASN A 60 32.72 17.80 5.64
C ASN A 60 32.24 17.15 4.33
N SER A 61 32.91 17.39 3.21
CA SER A 61 32.63 16.78 1.94
C SER A 61 32.75 15.25 1.97
N ALA A 62 33.63 14.72 2.82
CA ALA A 62 33.76 13.27 3.04
C ALA A 62 32.66 12.68 3.95
N ALA A 63 32.13 13.47 4.89
CA ALA A 63 31.15 13.03 5.88
C ALA A 63 29.69 13.20 5.42
N TYR A 64 29.42 14.18 4.57
CA TYR A 64 28.09 14.50 4.07
C TYR A 64 28.05 14.37 2.55
N GLN A 65 27.05 13.67 2.04
CA GLN A 65 26.82 13.53 0.61
C GLN A 65 25.46 14.12 0.25
N SER A 66 25.43 15.02 -0.70
CA SER A 66 24.18 15.64 -1.18
C SER A 66 24.02 15.46 -2.69
N THR A 67 22.80 15.53 -3.14
CA THR A 67 22.44 15.55 -4.56
C THR A 67 21.32 16.56 -4.77
N ASP A 68 21.35 17.23 -5.91
CA ASP A 68 20.29 18.10 -6.43
C ASP A 68 19.36 17.36 -7.39
N ASP A 69 19.72 16.12 -7.77
CA ASP A 69 18.91 15.24 -8.61
C ASP A 69 18.09 14.30 -7.71
N ALA A 70 17.11 14.89 -7.05
CA ALA A 70 16.20 14.17 -6.17
C ALA A 70 14.80 14.80 -6.24
N PHE A 71 13.81 13.95 -6.18
CA PHE A 71 12.42 14.36 -6.23
C PHE A 71 11.56 13.51 -5.29
N ILE A 72 10.45 14.10 -4.90
CA ILE A 72 9.45 13.41 -4.11
C ILE A 72 8.69 12.46 -5.01
N GLU A 73 8.51 11.23 -4.55
CA GLU A 73 7.67 10.22 -5.17
C GLU A 73 6.57 9.80 -4.20
N GLY A 74 5.49 9.28 -4.77
CA GLY A 74 4.36 8.75 -4.03
C GLY A 74 3.55 7.81 -4.90
N HIS A 75 2.72 7.01 -4.27
CA HIS A 75 1.75 6.21 -5.01
C HIS A 75 0.65 7.12 -5.56
N ILE A 76 0.53 7.20 -6.88
CA ILE A 76 -0.62 7.85 -7.50
C ILE A 76 -1.65 6.75 -7.78
N ILE A 77 -2.81 6.83 -7.14
CA ILE A 77 -3.86 5.82 -7.25
C ILE A 77 -4.91 6.32 -8.24
N PRO A 78 -4.97 5.78 -9.46
CA PRO A 78 -6.05 6.09 -10.37
C PRO A 78 -7.35 5.45 -9.86
N VAL A 79 -8.40 6.24 -9.70
CA VAL A 79 -9.73 5.76 -9.33
C VAL A 79 -10.62 5.77 -10.56
N ALA A 80 -11.08 4.58 -10.93
CA ALA A 80 -11.90 4.36 -12.11
C ALA A 80 -13.33 3.92 -11.73
N ALA A 81 -14.30 4.23 -12.58
CA ALA A 81 -15.65 3.72 -12.44
C ALA A 81 -15.66 2.19 -12.60
N GLN A 82 -16.33 1.48 -11.70
CA GLN A 82 -16.49 0.02 -11.77
C GLN A 82 -17.72 -0.39 -12.61
N VAL A 83 -18.70 0.50 -12.71
CA VAL A 83 -19.90 0.34 -13.52
C VAL A 83 -20.12 1.53 -14.42
N ALA A 84 -20.77 1.34 -15.55
CA ALA A 84 -21.16 2.41 -16.43
C ALA A 84 -22.41 3.10 -15.91
N GLY A 85 -22.45 4.43 -15.97
CA GLY A 85 -23.62 5.18 -15.53
C GLY A 85 -23.49 6.68 -15.75
N ARG A 86 -24.57 7.40 -15.50
CA ARG A 86 -24.57 8.88 -15.52
C ARG A 86 -24.15 9.38 -14.15
N VAL A 87 -23.24 10.34 -14.12
CA VAL A 87 -22.83 11.02 -12.89
C VAL A 87 -23.98 11.89 -12.38
N GLN A 88 -24.43 11.63 -11.17
CA GLN A 88 -25.45 12.41 -10.48
C GLN A 88 -24.85 13.60 -9.77
N SER A 89 -23.78 13.36 -8.98
CA SER A 89 -23.10 14.39 -8.21
C SER A 89 -21.61 14.08 -8.07
N VAL A 90 -20.81 15.13 -7.91
CA VAL A 90 -19.38 15.08 -7.57
C VAL A 90 -19.22 15.90 -6.29
N HIS A 91 -18.65 15.29 -5.25
CA HIS A 91 -18.57 15.84 -3.90
C HIS A 91 -17.21 16.43 -3.55
N VAL A 92 -16.27 16.42 -4.51
CA VAL A 92 -14.91 16.92 -4.31
C VAL A 92 -14.48 17.81 -5.46
N ASP A 93 -13.60 18.76 -5.15
CA ASP A 93 -12.90 19.60 -6.13
C ASP A 93 -11.46 19.13 -6.33
N ASP A 94 -10.82 19.60 -7.43
CA ASP A 94 -9.39 19.37 -7.64
C ASP A 94 -8.57 19.95 -6.47
N ASN A 95 -7.55 19.21 -6.08
CA ASN A 95 -6.64 19.52 -4.96
C ASN A 95 -7.29 19.52 -3.57
N GLN A 96 -8.52 19.02 -3.46
CA GLN A 96 -9.17 18.86 -2.16
C GLN A 96 -8.65 17.61 -1.43
N SER A 97 -8.42 17.76 -0.12
CA SER A 97 -8.10 16.61 0.75
C SER A 97 -9.37 15.81 1.06
N ILE A 98 -9.27 14.50 0.96
CA ILE A 98 -10.34 13.57 1.30
C ILE A 98 -9.80 12.48 2.23
N ASP A 99 -10.65 12.02 3.13
CA ASP A 99 -10.35 10.88 3.99
C ASP A 99 -10.72 9.55 3.31
N LYS A 100 -10.12 8.47 3.80
CA LYS A 100 -10.44 7.11 3.36
C LYS A 100 -11.94 6.85 3.47
N GLU A 101 -12.51 6.18 2.46
CA GLU A 101 -13.95 5.89 2.34
C GLU A 101 -14.85 7.13 2.21
N GLY A 102 -14.25 8.31 2.01
CA GLY A 102 -15.02 9.51 1.68
C GLY A 102 -15.69 9.38 0.32
N LEU A 103 -16.94 9.83 0.20
CA LEU A 103 -17.71 9.81 -1.05
C LEU A 103 -17.14 10.89 -2.00
N VAL A 104 -16.73 10.47 -3.19
CA VAL A 104 -16.16 11.36 -4.22
C VAL A 104 -17.14 11.62 -5.34
N VAL A 105 -17.66 10.55 -5.94
CA VAL A 105 -18.59 10.63 -7.08
C VAL A 105 -19.76 9.70 -6.82
N GLU A 106 -20.95 10.16 -7.17
CA GLU A 106 -22.18 9.38 -7.11
C GLU A 106 -22.77 9.26 -8.51
N LEU A 107 -22.98 8.03 -8.96
CA LEU A 107 -23.69 7.73 -10.19
C LEU A 107 -25.19 7.61 -9.92
N ASP A 108 -26.02 7.84 -10.92
CA ASP A 108 -27.47 7.68 -10.83
C ASP A 108 -27.82 6.20 -10.49
N PRO A 109 -28.37 5.92 -9.29
CA PRO A 109 -28.61 4.56 -8.84
C PRO A 109 -29.91 3.96 -9.37
N ARG A 110 -30.79 4.73 -10.04
CA ARG A 110 -32.18 4.33 -10.36
C ARG A 110 -32.27 3.05 -11.16
N ASP A 111 -31.40 2.88 -12.15
CA ASP A 111 -31.37 1.66 -12.98
C ASP A 111 -30.89 0.45 -12.16
N PHE A 112 -29.87 0.62 -11.33
CA PHE A 112 -29.36 -0.42 -10.43
C PHE A 112 -30.38 -0.80 -9.37
N ASP A 113 -31.09 0.18 -8.78
CA ASP A 113 -32.19 -0.05 -7.85
C ASP A 113 -33.32 -0.86 -8.48
N ALA A 114 -33.65 -0.59 -9.75
CA ALA A 114 -34.66 -1.36 -10.47
C ALA A 114 -34.25 -2.82 -10.67
N VAL A 115 -32.96 -3.06 -11.00
CA VAL A 115 -32.38 -4.40 -11.12
C VAL A 115 -32.37 -5.13 -9.77
N VAL A 116 -31.99 -4.45 -8.69
CA VAL A 116 -32.02 -5.05 -7.34
C VAL A 116 -33.43 -5.44 -6.96
N ARG A 117 -34.44 -4.58 -7.19
CA ARG A 117 -35.86 -4.93 -6.94
C ARG A 117 -36.32 -6.11 -7.79
N GLN A 118 -35.92 -6.15 -9.06
CA GLN A 118 -36.25 -7.27 -9.95
C GLN A 118 -35.67 -8.60 -9.43
N LYS A 119 -34.40 -8.62 -9.03
CA LYS A 119 -33.74 -9.81 -8.50
C LYS A 119 -34.30 -10.23 -7.14
N ALA A 120 -34.63 -9.26 -6.28
CA ALA A 120 -35.29 -9.53 -5.01
C ALA A 120 -36.68 -10.18 -5.21
N ALA A 121 -37.47 -9.73 -6.20
CA ALA A 121 -38.74 -10.33 -6.55
C ALA A 121 -38.58 -11.75 -7.10
N ALA A 122 -37.53 -12.00 -7.89
CA ALA A 122 -37.20 -13.35 -8.38
C ALA A 122 -36.88 -14.31 -7.23
N LEU A 123 -36.06 -13.86 -6.25
CA LEU A 123 -35.75 -14.63 -5.05
C LEU A 123 -37.05 -14.96 -4.26
N ALA A 124 -37.91 -13.98 -4.04
CA ALA A 124 -39.19 -14.18 -3.35
C ALA A 124 -40.08 -15.19 -4.07
N SER A 125 -40.12 -15.17 -5.43
CA SER A 125 -40.82 -16.14 -6.24
C SER A 125 -40.25 -17.56 -6.04
N SER A 126 -38.92 -17.74 -6.07
CA SER A 126 -38.30 -19.07 -5.84
C SER A 126 -38.57 -19.57 -4.41
N GLN A 127 -38.59 -18.70 -3.41
CA GLN A 127 -38.94 -19.03 -2.03
C GLN A 127 -40.41 -19.49 -1.91
N ALA A 128 -41.35 -18.85 -2.63
CA ALA A 128 -42.73 -19.26 -2.66
C ALA A 128 -42.89 -20.65 -3.33
N GLN A 129 -42.15 -20.92 -4.42
CA GLN A 129 -42.12 -22.23 -5.08
C GLN A 129 -41.56 -23.31 -4.12
N ALA A 130 -40.53 -23.03 -3.35
CA ALA A 130 -39.99 -23.95 -2.35
C ALA A 130 -41.04 -24.29 -1.27
N SER A 131 -41.77 -23.28 -0.81
CA SER A 131 -42.86 -23.49 0.16
C SER A 131 -43.97 -24.41 -0.41
N ALA A 132 -44.33 -24.27 -1.69
CA ALA A 132 -45.27 -25.13 -2.35
C ALA A 132 -44.72 -26.57 -2.51
N ALA A 133 -43.47 -26.72 -2.95
CA ALA A 133 -42.80 -28.03 -3.03
C ALA A 133 -42.68 -28.71 -1.65
N GLN A 134 -42.39 -27.93 -0.60
CA GLN A 134 -42.37 -28.43 0.78
C GLN A 134 -43.74 -28.96 1.22
N ALA A 135 -44.81 -28.27 0.87
CA ALA A 135 -46.17 -28.73 1.14
C ALA A 135 -46.50 -30.07 0.42
N SER A 136 -46.07 -30.22 -0.85
CA SER A 136 -46.22 -31.47 -1.59
C SER A 136 -45.44 -32.64 -0.97
N VAL A 137 -44.25 -32.39 -0.42
CA VAL A 137 -43.51 -33.41 0.35
C VAL A 137 -44.24 -33.80 1.63
N GLN A 138 -44.86 -32.86 2.33
CA GLN A 138 -45.64 -33.15 3.56
C GLN A 138 -46.90 -33.96 3.22
N GLU A 139 -47.58 -33.64 2.14
CA GLU A 139 -48.72 -34.41 1.64
C GLU A 139 -48.31 -35.85 1.30
N ALA A 140 -47.21 -36.07 0.61
CA ALA A 140 -46.71 -37.40 0.30
C ALA A 140 -46.33 -38.20 1.55
N ILE A 141 -45.77 -37.55 2.58
CA ILE A 141 -45.46 -38.18 3.86
C ILE A 141 -46.75 -38.61 4.58
N ALA A 142 -47.78 -37.79 4.58
CA ALA A 142 -49.08 -38.13 5.14
C ALA A 142 -49.72 -39.31 4.40
N HIS A 143 -49.59 -39.38 3.06
CA HIS A 143 -50.04 -40.51 2.26
C HIS A 143 -49.33 -41.83 2.64
N ILE A 144 -48.00 -41.79 2.80
CA ILE A 144 -47.24 -42.96 3.31
C ILE A 144 -47.76 -43.43 4.65
N GLN A 145 -48.06 -42.53 5.55
CA GLN A 145 -48.59 -42.87 6.90
C GLN A 145 -49.95 -43.56 6.78
N SER A 146 -50.84 -43.10 5.86
CA SER A 146 -52.15 -43.69 5.59
C SER A 146 -52.01 -45.12 5.05
N GLU A 147 -51.12 -45.30 4.04
CA GLU A 147 -50.95 -46.65 3.44
C GLU A 147 -50.24 -47.60 4.44
N GLN A 148 -49.37 -47.12 5.31
CA GLN A 148 -48.78 -47.92 6.37
C GLN A 148 -49.81 -48.38 7.40
N ALA A 149 -50.76 -47.51 7.76
CA ALA A 149 -51.83 -47.86 8.71
C ALA A 149 -52.80 -48.95 8.09
N THR A 150 -53.06 -48.82 6.79
CA THR A 150 -53.86 -49.84 6.04
C THR A 150 -53.14 -51.17 6.03
N LEU A 151 -51.83 -51.15 5.70
CA LEU A 151 -51.00 -52.38 5.67
C LEU A 151 -50.95 -53.06 7.05
N GLU A 152 -50.80 -52.27 8.14
CA GLU A 152 -50.82 -52.84 9.51
C GLU A 152 -52.14 -53.48 9.86
N SER A 153 -53.24 -52.85 9.49
CA SER A 153 -54.59 -53.42 9.62
C SER A 153 -54.76 -54.75 8.87
N ASP A 154 -54.31 -54.81 7.60
CA ASP A 154 -54.41 -55.98 6.80
C ASP A 154 -53.47 -57.13 7.23
N LYS A 155 -52.34 -56.80 7.76
CA LYS A 155 -51.44 -57.76 8.46
C LYS A 155 -52.08 -58.37 9.69
N ALA A 156 -52.81 -57.57 10.48
CA ALA A 156 -53.59 -58.13 11.61
C ALA A 156 -54.69 -59.07 11.15
N ILE A 157 -55.39 -58.74 10.08
CA ILE A 157 -56.41 -59.60 9.45
C ILE A 157 -55.77 -60.91 8.97
N ALA A 158 -54.67 -60.82 8.23
CA ALA A 158 -54.01 -62.03 7.72
C ALA A 158 -53.51 -62.94 8.86
N THR A 159 -53.09 -62.36 9.98
CA THR A 159 -52.71 -63.12 11.18
C THR A 159 -53.91 -63.83 11.81
N ALA A 160 -55.08 -63.19 11.85
CA ALA A 160 -56.31 -63.80 12.35
C ALA A 160 -56.83 -64.95 11.43
N ASP A 161 -56.76 -64.74 10.09
CA ASP A 161 -57.13 -65.74 9.12
C ASP A 161 -56.17 -66.95 9.14
N ALA A 162 -54.86 -66.73 9.37
CA ALA A 162 -53.90 -67.79 9.55
C ALA A 162 -54.23 -68.66 10.79
N ALA A 163 -54.53 -68.02 11.94
CA ALA A 163 -54.94 -68.72 13.13
C ALA A 163 -56.28 -69.55 12.96
N GLN A 164 -57.22 -68.96 12.19
CA GLN A 164 -58.45 -69.64 11.86
C GLN A 164 -58.23 -70.89 10.93
N ASN A 165 -57.33 -70.74 9.95
CA ASN A 165 -56.90 -71.85 9.09
C ASN A 165 -56.19 -72.95 9.88
N ASP A 166 -55.30 -72.65 10.78
CA ASP A 166 -54.60 -73.62 11.64
C ASP A 166 -55.60 -74.41 12.49
N LYS A 167 -56.60 -73.71 13.05
CA LYS A 167 -57.68 -74.30 13.78
C LYS A 167 -58.47 -75.28 12.87
N ALA A 168 -58.89 -74.83 11.68
CA ALA A 168 -59.68 -75.65 10.75
C ALA A 168 -58.93 -76.89 10.27
N GLN A 169 -57.61 -76.77 9.99
CA GLN A 169 -56.75 -77.89 9.63
C GLN A 169 -56.59 -78.89 10.81
N SER A 170 -56.45 -78.41 12.04
CA SER A 170 -56.40 -79.26 13.23
C SER A 170 -57.64 -79.99 13.51
N ASP A 171 -58.81 -79.31 13.30
CA ASP A 171 -60.16 -79.92 13.43
C ASP A 171 -60.38 -80.98 12.32
N LEU A 172 -60.03 -80.75 11.08
CA LEU A 172 -60.08 -81.71 9.98
C LEU A 172 -59.22 -82.95 10.34
N LYS A 173 -57.94 -82.76 10.71
CA LYS A 173 -57.08 -83.86 11.04
C LYS A 173 -57.61 -84.72 12.20
N ARG A 174 -58.11 -84.08 13.25
CA ARG A 174 -58.80 -84.78 14.34
C ARG A 174 -59.99 -85.57 13.89
N ASN A 175 -60.87 -85.03 13.06
CA ASN A 175 -62.03 -85.74 12.56
C ASN A 175 -61.64 -86.85 11.55
N GLU A 176 -60.64 -86.70 10.73
CA GLU A 176 -60.08 -87.80 9.88
C GLU A 176 -59.57 -88.95 10.73
N ASP A 177 -58.94 -88.74 11.87
CA ASP A 177 -58.46 -89.75 12.78
C ASP A 177 -59.64 -90.44 13.50
N LEU A 178 -60.68 -89.70 13.92
CA LEU A 178 -61.90 -90.25 14.48
C LEU A 178 -62.72 -91.07 13.44
N PHE A 179 -62.70 -90.69 12.18
CA PHE A 179 -63.28 -91.41 11.12
C PHE A 179 -62.67 -92.81 10.90
N LYS A 180 -61.34 -92.94 11.00
CA LYS A 180 -60.62 -94.23 10.98
C LYS A 180 -61.08 -95.17 12.04
N THR A 181 -61.46 -94.67 13.21
CA THR A 181 -62.06 -95.41 14.35
C THR A 181 -63.54 -95.56 14.30
N LYS A 182 -64.25 -95.07 13.22
CA LYS A 182 -65.71 -95.15 12.97
C LYS A 182 -66.57 -94.40 14.00
N VAL A 183 -66.04 -93.34 14.61
CA VAL A 183 -66.70 -92.53 15.58
C VAL A 183 -67.55 -91.41 14.94
N VAL A 184 -67.16 -90.92 13.75
CA VAL A 184 -67.82 -89.81 13.00
C VAL A 184 -68.26 -90.34 11.60
N SER A 185 -69.18 -89.59 10.94
CA SER A 185 -69.69 -89.93 9.61
C SER A 185 -68.80 -89.40 8.46
N ALA A 186 -68.89 -90.00 7.24
CA ALA A 186 -68.17 -89.46 6.11
C ALA A 186 -68.61 -88.02 5.72
N SER A 187 -69.87 -87.68 5.94
CA SER A 187 -70.40 -86.33 5.76
C SER A 187 -69.73 -85.29 6.64
N ASP A 188 -69.45 -85.67 7.91
CA ASP A 188 -68.78 -84.76 8.84
C ASP A 188 -67.38 -84.47 8.40
N VAL A 189 -66.61 -85.51 7.97
CA VAL A 189 -65.26 -85.32 7.42
C VAL A 189 -65.26 -84.42 6.19
N ASP A 190 -66.20 -84.64 5.27
CA ASP A 190 -66.37 -83.84 4.07
C ASP A 190 -66.70 -82.36 4.41
N GLN A 191 -67.48 -82.10 5.46
CA GLN A 191 -67.76 -80.78 5.96
C GLN A 191 -66.49 -80.06 6.53
N PHE A 192 -65.72 -80.77 7.37
CA PHE A 192 -64.46 -80.25 7.90
C PHE A 192 -63.42 -80.03 6.80
N ARG A 193 -63.33 -80.88 5.79
CA ARG A 193 -62.51 -80.72 4.59
C ARG A 193 -62.93 -79.48 3.78
N ALA A 194 -64.20 -79.26 3.56
CA ALA A 194 -64.70 -78.09 2.91
C ALA A 194 -64.38 -76.81 3.71
N THR A 195 -64.55 -76.86 5.05
CA THR A 195 -64.16 -75.73 5.96
C THR A 195 -62.67 -75.42 5.93
N ALA A 196 -61.83 -76.48 6.02
CA ALA A 196 -60.34 -76.27 5.94
C ALA A 196 -59.88 -75.70 4.60
N LYS A 197 -60.52 -76.17 3.48
CA LYS A 197 -60.20 -75.62 2.16
C LYS A 197 -60.66 -74.16 2.01
N THR A 198 -61.81 -73.80 2.57
CA THR A 198 -62.28 -72.41 2.57
C THR A 198 -61.36 -71.49 3.42
N SER A 199 -61.05 -71.91 4.67
CA SER A 199 -60.12 -71.14 5.51
C SER A 199 -58.73 -70.99 4.89
N GLN A 200 -58.20 -72.00 4.21
CA GLN A 200 -56.95 -71.93 3.47
C GLN A 200 -57.05 -70.89 2.31
N ALA A 201 -58.10 -70.89 1.58
CA ALA A 201 -58.34 -69.92 0.51
C ALA A 201 -58.47 -68.48 1.02
N THR A 202 -59.13 -68.27 2.19
CA THR A 202 -59.28 -66.98 2.83
C THR A 202 -57.86 -66.46 3.32
N MET A 203 -57.11 -67.31 4.01
CA MET A 203 -55.76 -67.01 4.42
C MET A 203 -54.86 -66.60 3.23
N ASN A 204 -54.87 -67.39 2.15
CA ASN A 204 -54.08 -67.06 0.95
C ASN A 204 -54.53 -65.73 0.32
N ALA A 205 -55.80 -65.40 0.35
CA ALA A 205 -56.34 -64.14 -0.13
C ALA A 205 -55.83 -62.94 0.74
N ALA A 206 -55.86 -63.10 2.06
CA ALA A 206 -55.32 -62.09 2.99
C ALA A 206 -53.81 -61.87 2.82
N GLU A 207 -53.07 -63.00 2.65
CA GLU A 207 -51.63 -62.87 2.39
C GLU A 207 -51.36 -62.11 1.07
N LYS A 208 -52.07 -62.38 0.02
CA LYS A 208 -51.95 -61.66 -1.25
C LYS A 208 -52.35 -60.19 -1.13
N LYS A 209 -53.27 -59.86 -0.26
CA LYS A 209 -53.68 -58.50 0.03
C LYS A 209 -52.53 -57.75 0.73
N VAL A 210 -51.89 -58.34 1.73
CA VAL A 210 -50.70 -57.77 2.41
C VAL A 210 -49.58 -57.47 1.42
N VAL A 211 -49.26 -58.38 0.49
CA VAL A 211 -48.24 -58.15 -0.56
C VAL A 211 -48.65 -56.99 -1.48
N SER A 212 -49.91 -56.85 -1.82
CA SER A 212 -50.43 -55.70 -2.59
C SER A 212 -50.25 -54.40 -1.83
N ASP A 213 -50.54 -54.36 -0.53
CA ASP A 213 -50.41 -53.13 0.29
C ASP A 213 -48.98 -52.76 0.56
N GLU A 214 -48.05 -53.74 0.69
CA GLU A 214 -46.62 -53.49 0.73
C GLU A 214 -46.10 -52.80 -0.55
N ALA A 215 -46.63 -53.18 -1.72
CA ALA A 215 -46.37 -52.55 -3.00
C ALA A 215 -46.88 -51.09 -3.02
N LEU A 216 -48.09 -50.83 -2.50
CA LEU A 216 -48.65 -49.48 -2.40
C LEU A 216 -47.83 -48.57 -1.49
N VAL A 217 -47.36 -49.07 -0.33
CA VAL A 217 -46.44 -48.32 0.57
C VAL A 217 -45.14 -48.03 -0.16
N SER A 218 -44.61 -48.98 -0.93
CA SER A 218 -43.38 -48.78 -1.72
C SER A 218 -43.55 -47.69 -2.79
N GLU A 219 -44.69 -47.68 -3.48
CA GLU A 219 -45.07 -46.66 -4.46
C GLU A 219 -45.20 -45.29 -3.82
N ALA A 220 -45.90 -45.16 -2.69
CA ALA A 220 -46.02 -43.91 -1.96
C ALA A 220 -44.68 -43.36 -1.52
N ARG A 221 -43.77 -44.24 -1.08
CA ARG A 221 -42.37 -43.84 -0.73
C ARG A 221 -41.60 -43.35 -1.96
N ALA A 222 -41.73 -44.00 -3.10
CA ALA A 222 -41.08 -43.57 -4.33
C ALA A 222 -41.58 -42.19 -4.77
N GLN A 223 -42.88 -41.94 -4.64
CA GLN A 223 -43.49 -40.65 -4.94
C GLN A 223 -43.01 -39.55 -3.99
N ALA A 224 -42.94 -39.81 -2.69
CA ALA A 224 -42.36 -38.84 -1.71
C ALA A 224 -40.90 -38.53 -2.02
N LYS A 225 -40.09 -39.50 -2.42
CA LYS A 225 -38.72 -39.29 -2.87
C LYS A 225 -38.65 -38.41 -4.13
N ALA A 226 -39.54 -38.57 -5.06
CA ALA A 226 -39.64 -37.72 -6.25
C ALA A 226 -39.93 -36.25 -5.88
N PHE A 227 -40.92 -36.02 -4.99
CA PHE A 227 -41.20 -34.66 -4.49
C PHE A 227 -40.04 -34.06 -3.69
N ALA A 228 -39.31 -34.86 -2.90
CA ALA A 228 -38.10 -34.40 -2.21
C ALA A 228 -37.02 -33.96 -3.24
N GLY A 229 -36.86 -34.69 -4.35
CA GLY A 229 -35.94 -34.25 -5.43
C GLY A 229 -36.40 -32.95 -6.11
N VAL A 230 -37.69 -32.73 -6.27
CA VAL A 230 -38.21 -31.44 -6.76
C VAL A 230 -37.91 -30.32 -5.77
N LEU A 231 -38.12 -30.54 -4.48
CA LEU A 231 -37.77 -29.55 -3.43
C LEU A 231 -36.27 -29.20 -3.43
N GLU A 232 -35.39 -30.19 -3.58
CA GLU A 232 -33.94 -29.96 -3.71
C GLU A 232 -33.61 -29.11 -4.94
N SER A 233 -34.25 -29.39 -6.08
CA SER A 233 -34.08 -28.58 -7.30
C SER A 233 -34.53 -27.12 -7.11
N VAL A 234 -35.67 -26.91 -6.43
CA VAL A 234 -36.16 -25.56 -6.14
C VAL A 234 -35.26 -24.84 -5.13
N ASN A 235 -34.71 -25.54 -4.14
CA ASN A 235 -33.71 -24.97 -3.22
C ASN A 235 -32.42 -24.52 -3.96
N ALA A 236 -31.98 -25.28 -4.96
CA ALA A 236 -30.87 -24.85 -5.81
C ALA A 236 -31.21 -23.56 -6.60
N GLN A 237 -32.47 -23.42 -7.06
CA GLN A 237 -32.94 -22.18 -7.71
C GLN A 237 -32.95 -20.97 -6.74
N ILE A 238 -33.25 -21.18 -5.44
CA ILE A 238 -33.15 -20.14 -4.42
C ILE A 238 -31.70 -19.65 -4.31
N HIS A 239 -30.72 -20.56 -4.22
CA HIS A 239 -29.30 -20.18 -4.17
C HIS A 239 -28.86 -19.43 -5.42
N GLU A 240 -29.32 -19.81 -6.59
CA GLU A 240 -29.06 -19.07 -7.83
C GLU A 240 -29.66 -17.66 -7.79
N ALA A 241 -30.92 -17.54 -7.37
CA ALA A 241 -31.60 -16.24 -7.27
C ALA A 241 -30.97 -15.33 -6.22
N ASP A 242 -30.51 -15.88 -5.09
CA ASP A 242 -29.80 -15.15 -4.05
C ASP A 242 -28.40 -14.64 -4.53
N ALA A 243 -27.66 -15.50 -5.23
CA ALA A 243 -26.39 -15.09 -5.84
C ALA A 243 -26.58 -13.96 -6.88
N ASN A 244 -27.63 -14.07 -7.69
CA ASN A 244 -28.01 -13.03 -8.66
C ASN A 244 -28.39 -11.71 -7.98
N LEU A 245 -29.10 -11.76 -6.85
CA LEU A 245 -29.43 -10.59 -6.03
C LEU A 245 -28.16 -9.96 -5.40
N ALA A 246 -27.23 -10.79 -4.91
CA ALA A 246 -25.95 -10.33 -4.37
C ALA A 246 -25.13 -9.57 -5.42
N ILE A 247 -25.05 -10.09 -6.65
CA ILE A 247 -24.38 -9.41 -7.77
C ILE A 247 -25.05 -8.06 -8.08
N ALA A 248 -26.38 -8.02 -8.10
CA ALA A 248 -27.13 -6.79 -8.35
C ALA A 248 -26.85 -5.72 -7.26
N LYS A 249 -26.83 -6.10 -6.00
CA LYS A 249 -26.48 -5.23 -4.87
C LYS A 249 -25.02 -4.76 -4.93
N LEU A 250 -24.10 -5.62 -5.35
CA LEU A 250 -22.71 -5.26 -5.53
C LEU A 250 -22.56 -4.19 -6.63
N ASN A 251 -23.22 -4.39 -7.77
CA ASN A 251 -23.21 -3.39 -8.84
C ASN A 251 -23.87 -2.07 -8.40
N GLN A 252 -24.89 -2.12 -7.57
CA GLN A 252 -25.50 -0.95 -6.95
C GLN A 252 -24.49 -0.23 -6.03
N SER A 253 -23.74 -0.94 -5.21
CA SER A 253 -22.74 -0.33 -4.34
C SER A 253 -21.64 0.40 -5.13
N TYR A 254 -21.33 -0.04 -6.33
CA TYR A 254 -20.36 0.62 -7.22
C TYR A 254 -20.86 1.95 -7.81
N THR A 255 -22.13 2.30 -7.61
CA THR A 255 -22.61 3.64 -7.97
C THR A 255 -22.09 4.73 -7.04
N SER A 256 -21.69 4.39 -5.82
CA SER A 256 -21.03 5.30 -4.86
C SER A 256 -19.53 5.06 -4.91
N ILE A 257 -18.80 5.98 -5.52
CA ILE A 257 -17.36 5.86 -5.72
C ILE A 257 -16.67 6.54 -4.54
N LEU A 258 -16.00 5.73 -3.73
CA LEU A 258 -15.33 6.14 -2.49
C LEU A 258 -13.83 6.25 -2.70
N ALA A 259 -13.16 7.08 -1.90
CA ALA A 259 -11.71 7.18 -1.87
C ALA A 259 -11.10 5.92 -1.22
N PRO A 260 -10.17 5.21 -1.90
CA PRO A 260 -9.55 3.99 -1.34
C PRO A 260 -8.62 4.27 -0.16
N GLU A 261 -8.03 5.48 -0.11
CA GLU A 261 -7.13 5.94 0.95
C GLU A 261 -7.33 7.44 1.20
N SER A 262 -6.78 7.94 2.32
CA SER A 262 -6.76 9.38 2.59
C SER A 262 -5.69 10.06 1.74
N GLY A 263 -6.03 11.17 1.09
CA GLY A 263 -5.10 11.88 0.20
C GLY A 263 -5.71 13.13 -0.41
N TRP A 264 -5.10 13.62 -1.47
CA TRP A 264 -5.59 14.73 -2.28
C TRP A 264 -6.11 14.22 -3.62
N VAL A 265 -7.28 14.70 -4.00
CA VAL A 265 -7.85 14.47 -5.33
C VAL A 265 -7.09 15.31 -6.34
N THR A 266 -6.69 14.73 -7.45
CA THR A 266 -6.03 15.44 -8.55
C THR A 266 -6.50 14.88 -9.91
N GLN A 267 -6.35 15.66 -10.95
CA GLN A 267 -6.76 15.29 -12.32
C GLN A 267 -8.22 14.80 -12.40
N LYS A 268 -9.12 15.50 -11.73
CA LYS A 268 -10.56 15.22 -11.86
C LYS A 268 -11.01 15.39 -13.32
N SER A 269 -11.48 14.32 -13.94
CA SER A 269 -11.91 14.27 -15.35
C SER A 269 -13.42 14.09 -15.52
N VAL A 270 -14.17 14.17 -14.42
CA VAL A 270 -15.61 13.90 -14.37
C VAL A 270 -16.40 15.09 -13.83
N GLU A 271 -17.53 15.36 -14.46
CA GLU A 271 -18.45 16.43 -14.07
C GLU A 271 -19.88 15.90 -13.91
N PRO A 272 -20.73 16.53 -13.07
CA PRO A 272 -22.12 16.17 -12.95
C PRO A 272 -22.84 16.17 -14.31
N GLY A 273 -23.61 15.11 -14.60
CA GLY A 273 -24.30 14.93 -15.86
C GLY A 273 -23.51 14.19 -16.95
N ALA A 274 -22.19 13.99 -16.77
CA ALA A 274 -21.38 13.16 -17.67
C ALA A 274 -21.82 11.69 -17.61
N TYR A 275 -21.57 10.95 -18.70
CA TYR A 275 -21.76 9.51 -18.74
C TYR A 275 -20.40 8.82 -18.73
N VAL A 276 -20.16 7.94 -17.77
CA VAL A 276 -18.89 7.22 -17.58
C VAL A 276 -19.03 5.75 -17.95
N GLN A 277 -17.94 5.18 -18.44
CA GLN A 277 -17.85 3.76 -18.76
C GLN A 277 -17.12 2.99 -17.64
N ALA A 278 -17.41 1.70 -17.53
CA ALA A 278 -16.62 0.85 -16.62
C ALA A 278 -15.14 0.84 -17.03
N GLY A 279 -14.23 1.03 -16.07
CA GLY A 279 -12.79 1.15 -16.30
C GLY A 279 -12.31 2.57 -16.67
N GLN A 280 -13.21 3.54 -16.85
CA GLN A 280 -12.83 4.93 -17.11
C GLN A 280 -12.29 5.58 -15.85
N ASN A 281 -11.07 6.17 -15.92
CA ASN A 281 -10.50 6.95 -14.83
C ASN A 281 -11.31 8.21 -14.61
N LEU A 282 -11.65 8.48 -13.35
CA LEU A 282 -12.44 9.63 -12.92
C LEU A 282 -11.58 10.70 -12.28
N PHE A 283 -10.61 10.30 -11.48
CA PHE A 283 -9.63 11.16 -10.85
C PHE A 283 -8.43 10.33 -10.42
N ALA A 284 -7.34 11.00 -10.04
CA ALA A 284 -6.21 10.38 -9.37
C ALA A 284 -6.17 10.82 -7.90
N LEU A 285 -5.82 9.91 -7.01
CA LEU A 285 -5.63 10.18 -5.59
C LEU A 285 -4.14 10.13 -5.28
N VAL A 286 -3.63 11.17 -4.64
CA VAL A 286 -2.27 11.25 -4.12
C VAL A 286 -2.32 11.04 -2.61
N PRO A 287 -1.89 9.88 -2.09
CA PRO A 287 -1.86 9.61 -0.67
C PRO A 287 -0.92 10.55 0.09
N LYS A 288 -1.17 10.70 1.39
CA LYS A 288 -0.33 11.53 2.26
C LYS A 288 1.09 10.97 2.47
N GLN A 289 1.30 9.69 2.19
CA GLN A 289 2.59 9.03 2.31
C GLN A 289 3.41 9.24 1.03
N VAL A 290 4.52 9.95 1.17
CA VAL A 290 5.49 10.18 0.10
C VAL A 290 6.88 9.82 0.59
N TRP A 291 7.78 9.56 -0.34
CA TRP A 291 9.20 9.31 -0.11
C TRP A 291 10.03 10.10 -1.12
N ILE A 292 11.33 10.09 -0.96
CA ILE A 292 12.24 10.75 -1.88
C ILE A 292 13.02 9.69 -2.65
N THR A 293 13.09 9.85 -3.96
CA THR A 293 14.01 9.14 -4.81
C THR A 293 15.16 10.09 -5.18
N ALA A 294 16.33 9.83 -4.60
CA ALA A 294 17.51 10.65 -4.74
C ALA A 294 18.56 9.93 -5.59
N ASN A 295 18.96 10.53 -6.70
CA ASN A 295 19.94 9.97 -7.63
C ASN A 295 21.34 10.41 -7.25
N PHE A 296 22.04 9.62 -6.45
CA PHE A 296 23.44 9.87 -6.09
C PHE A 296 24.40 9.30 -7.13
N LYS A 297 25.55 9.96 -7.29
CA LYS A 297 26.63 9.43 -8.13
C LYS A 297 27.20 8.15 -7.52
N GLU A 298 27.68 7.25 -8.35
CA GLU A 298 28.25 5.95 -7.95
C GLU A 298 29.36 6.07 -6.90
N ASP A 299 30.17 7.12 -6.95
CA ASP A 299 31.24 7.39 -5.98
C ASP A 299 30.70 7.85 -4.61
N GLN A 300 29.54 8.49 -4.56
CA GLN A 300 28.92 8.98 -3.35
C GLN A 300 28.26 7.86 -2.51
N ILE A 301 27.77 6.79 -3.16
CA ILE A 301 27.06 5.70 -2.46
C ILE A 301 27.98 4.70 -1.75
N VAL A 302 29.29 4.74 -1.96
CA VAL A 302 30.26 3.76 -1.42
C VAL A 302 30.12 3.57 0.10
N ARG A 303 29.86 4.65 0.82
CA ARG A 303 29.68 4.67 2.28
C ARG A 303 28.23 4.81 2.74
N MET A 304 27.27 4.91 1.82
CA MET A 304 25.86 4.95 2.18
C MET A 304 25.36 3.58 2.63
N ARG A 305 24.53 3.58 3.65
CA ARG A 305 23.90 2.37 4.20
C ARG A 305 22.46 2.71 4.61
N PRO A 306 21.53 1.77 4.50
CA PRO A 306 20.19 1.91 5.10
C PRO A 306 20.27 2.28 6.57
N GLY A 307 19.36 3.15 7.02
CA GLY A 307 19.31 3.67 8.38
C GLY A 307 20.12 4.92 8.65
N GLN A 308 20.93 5.41 7.71
CA GLN A 308 21.67 6.65 7.88
C GLN A 308 20.76 7.88 7.89
N PRO A 309 21.01 8.88 8.77
CA PRO A 309 20.20 10.07 8.86
C PRO A 309 20.41 10.99 7.65
N VAL A 310 19.31 11.59 7.22
CA VAL A 310 19.26 12.50 6.07
C VAL A 310 18.61 13.80 6.48
N GLU A 311 19.24 14.93 6.17
CA GLU A 311 18.63 16.25 6.20
C GLU A 311 18.06 16.55 4.80
N ILE A 312 16.79 16.92 4.74
CA ILE A 312 16.04 17.10 3.49
C ILE A 312 15.60 18.55 3.42
N GLN A 313 15.95 19.22 2.35
CA GLN A 313 15.47 20.55 2.03
C GLN A 313 14.54 20.44 0.83
N VAL A 314 13.27 20.85 0.99
CA VAL A 314 12.26 20.88 -0.08
C VAL A 314 12.32 22.26 -0.72
N ASP A 315 12.48 22.31 -2.05
CA ASP A 315 12.70 23.58 -2.76
C ASP A 315 11.46 24.49 -2.72
N ALA A 316 10.25 23.90 -2.73
CA ALA A 316 9.00 24.61 -2.61
C ALA A 316 8.79 25.30 -1.25
N LEU A 317 9.45 24.79 -0.20
CA LEU A 317 9.33 25.26 1.19
C LEU A 317 10.64 25.89 1.67
N HIS A 318 10.96 27.07 1.16
CA HIS A 318 12.19 27.80 1.44
C HIS A 318 12.48 27.90 2.94
N GLY A 319 13.59 27.30 3.38
CA GLY A 319 14.12 27.40 4.75
C GLY A 319 13.60 26.35 5.74
N GLN A 320 12.69 25.48 5.36
CA GLN A 320 12.29 24.36 6.21
C GLN A 320 13.17 23.13 5.93
N LYS A 321 13.71 22.56 7.01
CA LYS A 321 14.52 21.34 6.97
C LYS A 321 13.72 20.21 7.59
N TYR A 322 13.62 19.12 6.85
CA TYR A 322 12.98 17.89 7.29
C TYR A 322 14.05 16.84 7.57
N HIS A 323 13.71 15.87 8.39
CA HIS A 323 14.61 14.77 8.72
C HIS A 323 14.05 13.47 8.17
N GLY A 324 14.95 12.65 7.65
CA GLY A 324 14.63 11.34 7.12
C GLY A 324 15.74 10.34 7.35
N ILE A 325 15.53 9.15 6.86
CA ILE A 325 16.50 8.07 6.86
C ILE A 325 16.61 7.47 5.47
N VAL A 326 17.79 6.97 5.14
CA VAL A 326 17.99 6.12 3.98
C VAL A 326 17.24 4.81 4.21
N ASP A 327 16.23 4.54 3.40
CA ASP A 327 15.46 3.30 3.44
C ASP A 327 16.19 2.19 2.69
N SER A 328 16.48 2.43 1.43
CA SER A 328 17.10 1.43 0.55
C SER A 328 17.91 2.09 -0.56
N ILE A 329 18.84 1.33 -1.11
CA ILE A 329 19.68 1.71 -2.25
C ILE A 329 19.38 0.75 -3.38
N GLN A 330 19.06 1.24 -4.57
CA GLN A 330 18.76 0.40 -5.71
C GLN A 330 20.00 -0.39 -6.16
N ALA A 331 19.81 -1.66 -6.47
CA ALA A 331 20.89 -2.54 -6.93
C ALA A 331 21.19 -2.33 -8.42
N GLY A 332 21.61 -1.12 -8.79
CA GLY A 332 21.96 -0.77 -10.17
C GLY A 332 21.67 0.67 -10.52
N SER A 333 22.23 1.13 -11.64
CA SER A 333 22.03 2.51 -12.10
C SER A 333 20.62 2.73 -12.65
N GLY A 334 20.05 3.91 -12.42
CA GLY A 334 18.73 4.28 -12.89
C GLY A 334 18.58 4.19 -14.41
N SER A 335 19.65 4.49 -15.17
CA SER A 335 19.66 4.41 -16.62
C SER A 335 19.40 3.01 -17.20
N ARG A 336 19.76 1.95 -16.46
CA ARG A 336 19.52 0.55 -16.91
C ARG A 336 18.09 0.09 -16.74
N PHE A 337 17.34 0.71 -15.83
CA PHE A 337 15.93 0.39 -15.53
C PHE A 337 14.96 1.39 -16.18
N SER A 338 15.48 2.35 -16.96
CA SER A 338 14.64 3.25 -17.75
C SER A 338 13.90 2.50 -18.86
N LEU A 339 12.67 2.92 -19.17
CA LEU A 339 11.88 2.39 -20.29
C LEU A 339 12.59 2.55 -21.64
N LEU A 340 13.45 3.55 -21.77
CA LEU A 340 14.30 3.79 -22.95
C LEU A 340 15.76 3.91 -22.45
N PRO A 341 16.48 2.79 -22.30
CA PRO A 341 17.89 2.84 -21.94
C PRO A 341 18.67 3.60 -23.01
N PRO A 342 19.64 4.46 -22.65
CA PRO A 342 20.48 5.12 -23.64
C PRO A 342 21.28 4.07 -24.41
N GLU A 343 21.07 4.02 -25.74
CA GLU A 343 21.90 3.21 -26.61
C GLU A 343 23.14 4.03 -27.02
N ASP A 344 24.34 3.48 -26.83
CA ASP A 344 25.58 4.06 -27.29
C ASP A 344 25.68 3.90 -28.83
N ALA A 345 25.01 4.79 -29.57
CA ALA A 345 24.85 4.73 -31.02
C ALA A 345 26.17 4.91 -31.81
N THR A 346 27.31 5.21 -31.18
CA THR A 346 28.54 5.64 -31.85
C THR A 346 29.73 4.70 -31.68
N GLY A 347 29.60 3.57 -31.02
CA GLY A 347 30.68 2.58 -30.86
C GLY A 347 31.91 3.02 -30.03
N ASN A 348 31.94 4.26 -29.53
CA ASN A 348 32.97 4.75 -28.63
C ASN A 348 32.43 4.69 -27.20
N TYR A 349 32.96 3.76 -26.40
CA TYR A 349 32.66 3.67 -25.00
C TYR A 349 33.27 4.86 -24.22
N VAL A 350 32.43 5.80 -23.80
CA VAL A 350 32.81 6.86 -22.88
C VAL A 350 32.32 6.50 -21.50
N LYS A 351 33.21 6.35 -20.53
CA LYS A 351 32.86 6.12 -19.14
C LYS A 351 32.19 7.38 -18.58
N VAL A 352 30.86 7.38 -18.53
CA VAL A 352 30.07 8.43 -17.82
C VAL A 352 29.74 7.95 -16.41
N VAL A 353 29.78 8.87 -15.46
CA VAL A 353 29.39 8.59 -14.06
C VAL A 353 27.92 8.25 -14.03
N GLN A 354 27.62 7.04 -13.57
CA GLN A 354 26.24 6.57 -13.41
C GLN A 354 25.64 7.10 -12.09
N ARG A 355 24.32 7.28 -12.09
CA ARG A 355 23.58 7.63 -10.89
C ARG A 355 22.80 6.43 -10.40
N VAL A 356 22.75 6.25 -9.09
CA VAL A 356 22.05 5.17 -8.41
C VAL A 356 20.96 5.78 -7.56
N PRO A 357 19.69 5.38 -7.77
CA PRO A 357 18.57 5.82 -6.97
C PRO A 357 18.67 5.30 -5.54
N VAL A 358 18.50 6.20 -4.59
CA VAL A 358 18.44 5.95 -3.15
C VAL A 358 17.08 6.41 -2.66
N LYS A 359 16.33 5.48 -2.05
CA LYS A 359 15.05 5.78 -1.43
C LYS A 359 15.27 6.30 -0.03
N ILE A 360 14.68 7.47 0.27
CA ILE A 360 14.73 8.13 1.57
C ILE A 360 13.31 8.32 2.06
N VAL A 361 13.06 7.95 3.30
CA VAL A 361 11.76 8.12 3.94
C VAL A 361 11.84 9.21 5.00
N PHE A 362 10.78 9.98 5.14
CA PHE A 362 10.69 11.01 6.16
C PHE A 362 10.45 10.38 7.53
N ASN A 363 11.10 10.90 8.56
CA ASN A 363 10.85 10.49 9.96
C ASN A 363 9.60 11.16 10.54
N GLU A 364 9.20 12.27 9.96
CA GLU A 364 8.07 13.08 10.39
C GLU A 364 6.91 12.88 9.42
N GLN A 365 5.69 12.98 9.93
CA GLN A 365 4.53 13.07 9.07
C GLN A 365 4.52 14.45 8.40
N ILE A 366 4.93 14.49 7.16
CA ILE A 366 4.74 15.65 6.29
C ILE A 366 3.29 15.64 5.80
N ASN A 367 2.74 16.77 5.41
CA ASN A 367 1.34 16.88 5.00
C ASN A 367 0.29 16.80 6.14
N THR A 368 0.66 17.13 7.38
CA THR A 368 -0.23 17.11 8.55
C THR A 368 -0.75 18.48 8.98
N GLY A 369 -0.72 19.49 8.12
CA GLY A 369 -1.15 20.85 8.49
C GLY A 369 -1.81 21.62 7.35
N ASN A 370 -2.19 22.87 7.62
CA ASN A 370 -2.73 23.81 6.63
C ASN A 370 -1.65 24.36 5.67
N GLY A 371 -0.49 23.73 5.56
CA GLY A 371 0.58 24.08 4.63
C GLY A 371 0.31 23.60 3.20
N LEU A 372 1.15 24.04 2.26
CA LEU A 372 1.15 23.50 0.90
C LEU A 372 1.36 21.98 0.97
N PRO A 373 0.53 21.19 0.29
CA PRO A 373 0.76 19.74 0.22
C PRO A 373 2.06 19.48 -0.53
N ILE A 374 2.91 18.66 0.05
CA ILE A 374 4.12 18.17 -0.59
C ILE A 374 3.74 16.93 -1.39
N GLY A 375 3.93 16.97 -2.70
CA GLY A 375 3.45 15.96 -3.62
C GLY A 375 4.53 15.36 -4.53
N PRO A 376 4.21 14.28 -5.25
CA PRO A 376 5.10 13.68 -6.22
C PRO A 376 5.53 14.66 -7.32
N GLY A 377 6.81 14.62 -7.68
CA GLY A 377 7.40 15.47 -8.72
C GLY A 377 8.06 16.74 -8.21
N GLU A 378 7.93 17.09 -6.93
CA GLU A 378 8.63 18.25 -6.35
C GLU A 378 10.10 17.94 -6.12
N SER A 379 10.95 18.95 -6.40
CA SER A 379 12.40 18.86 -6.26
C SER A 379 12.82 19.03 -4.80
N VAL A 380 13.82 18.25 -4.40
CA VAL A 380 14.38 18.27 -3.05
C VAL A 380 15.90 18.11 -3.10
N THR A 381 16.56 18.63 -2.08
CA THR A 381 18.01 18.46 -1.90
C THR A 381 18.27 17.68 -0.60
N PRO A 382 18.39 16.34 -0.68
CA PRO A 382 18.76 15.51 0.46
C PRO A 382 20.26 15.55 0.71
N THR A 383 20.63 15.63 1.98
CA THR A 383 22.01 15.54 2.47
C THR A 383 22.13 14.38 3.44
N VAL A 384 22.79 13.32 3.00
CA VAL A 384 22.99 12.09 3.79
C VAL A 384 24.25 12.20 4.62
N LYS A 385 24.19 11.94 5.91
CA LYS A 385 25.34 11.81 6.78
C LYS A 385 25.89 10.39 6.70
N VAL A 386 26.96 10.19 5.91
CA VAL A 386 27.55 8.87 5.66
C VAL A 386 28.58 8.43 6.69
N SER A 387 29.15 9.38 7.46
CA SER A 387 30.04 9.10 8.57
C SER A 387 30.06 10.30 9.52
N ASP A 388 30.57 10.09 10.74
CA ASP A 388 30.87 11.24 11.59
C ASP A 388 32.10 11.96 11.02
N PRO A 389 32.06 13.31 10.93
CA PRO A 389 33.20 14.08 10.45
C PRO A 389 34.39 13.92 11.40
N ASP A 390 35.51 13.40 10.90
CA ASP A 390 36.74 13.26 11.67
C ASP A 390 37.56 14.54 11.59
N TYR A 391 37.48 15.34 12.65
CA TYR A 391 38.23 16.60 12.77
C TYR A 391 39.64 16.42 13.32
N SER A 392 40.15 15.19 13.49
CA SER A 392 41.51 14.93 13.98
C SER A 392 42.59 15.56 13.09
N PRO A 393 42.54 15.53 11.75
CA PRO A 393 43.53 16.22 10.91
C PRO A 393 43.49 17.73 11.04
N ILE A 394 42.32 18.31 11.34
CA ILE A 394 42.20 19.75 11.58
C ILE A 394 42.87 20.14 12.90
N LYS A 395 42.74 19.35 13.98
CA LYS A 395 43.41 19.56 15.24
C LYS A 395 44.94 19.52 15.07
N VAL A 396 45.42 18.57 14.27
CA VAL A 396 46.85 18.49 13.91
C VAL A 396 47.28 19.71 13.09
N GLY A 397 46.51 20.12 12.10
CA GLY A 397 46.76 21.32 11.29
C GLY A 397 46.82 22.59 12.14
N ILE A 398 45.90 22.78 13.10
CA ILE A 398 45.90 23.90 14.03
C ILE A 398 47.19 23.89 14.91
N ALA A 399 47.58 22.72 15.42
CA ALA A 399 48.82 22.58 16.20
C ALA A 399 50.05 22.98 15.39
N PHE A 400 50.16 22.54 14.12
CA PHE A 400 51.25 22.96 13.23
C PHE A 400 51.26 24.46 12.97
N VAL A 401 50.10 25.08 12.78
CA VAL A 401 50.00 26.54 12.60
C VAL A 401 50.44 27.28 13.85
N ILE A 402 50.05 26.85 15.04
CA ILE A 402 50.48 27.47 16.32
C ILE A 402 51.97 27.35 16.49
N ILE A 403 52.56 26.17 16.18
CA ILE A 403 54.01 25.95 16.24
C ILE A 403 54.73 26.86 15.23
N ALA A 404 54.28 26.94 13.98
CA ALA A 404 54.88 27.76 12.94
C ALA A 404 54.84 29.25 13.30
N VAL A 405 53.72 29.77 13.81
CA VAL A 405 53.57 31.14 14.28
C VAL A 405 54.50 31.39 15.49
N GLY A 406 54.57 30.43 16.41
CA GLY A 406 55.49 30.48 17.56
C GLY A 406 56.95 30.56 17.14
N VAL A 407 57.37 29.73 16.18
CA VAL A 407 58.75 29.76 15.63
C VAL A 407 59.07 31.10 14.94
N ILE A 408 58.12 31.59 14.11
CA ILE A 408 58.30 32.92 13.45
C ILE A 408 58.37 34.00 14.47
N PHE A 409 57.59 33.96 15.57
CA PHE A 409 57.69 34.95 16.66
C PHE A 409 59.00 34.89 17.42
N ILE A 410 59.50 33.68 17.70
CA ILE A 410 60.84 33.49 18.37
C ILE A 410 61.96 33.99 17.48
N VAL A 411 61.98 33.64 16.19
CA VAL A 411 62.98 34.10 15.23
C VAL A 411 62.95 35.63 15.07
N SER A 412 61.71 36.20 15.02
CA SER A 412 61.59 37.69 14.96
C SER A 412 62.11 38.42 16.20
N ARG A 413 62.05 37.78 17.36
CA ARG A 413 62.53 38.31 18.63
C ARG A 413 64.04 38.12 18.78
N GLY A 414 64.58 37.02 18.24
CA GLY A 414 66.04 36.74 18.22
C GLY A 414 66.84 37.65 17.30
N LEU A 415 66.22 38.22 16.28
CA LEU A 415 66.86 39.17 15.35
C LEU A 415 66.94 40.62 15.88
N ARG A 416 66.45 40.92 17.10
CA ARG A 416 66.68 42.18 17.77
C ARG A 416 68.08 42.13 18.45
N LYS A 417 69.15 42.51 17.71
CA LYS A 417 70.50 42.73 18.29
C LYS A 417 70.43 43.77 19.40
N PRO A 418 71.10 43.53 20.58
CA PRO A 418 71.21 44.55 21.59
C PRO A 418 72.13 45.69 21.07
N THR A 419 71.67 46.91 21.17
CA THR A 419 72.46 48.12 20.91
C THR A 419 73.62 48.17 21.89
N PRO A 420 74.91 48.39 21.47
CA PRO A 420 76.04 48.55 22.38
C PRO A 420 75.90 49.85 23.19
N SER A 421 75.99 49.74 24.52
CA SER A 421 76.08 50.84 25.48
C SER A 421 77.34 51.66 25.24
N LYS A 422 77.16 52.96 24.97
CA LYS A 422 78.27 53.92 24.92
C LYS A 422 78.84 54.09 26.34
N ALA A 423 80.10 53.67 26.50
CA ALA A 423 80.90 53.95 27.72
C ALA A 423 81.08 55.44 27.90
N ALA A 424 80.92 55.91 29.16
CA ALA A 424 81.10 57.27 29.59
C ALA A 424 82.63 57.60 29.64
N ASP A 425 83.05 58.66 28.93
CA ASP A 425 84.35 59.31 29.09
C ASP A 425 84.35 60.11 30.38
N ILE A 426 85.31 59.82 31.22
CA ILE A 426 85.68 60.57 32.44
C ILE A 426 86.79 61.58 32.08
N PRO A 427 86.60 62.87 32.32
CA PRO A 427 87.70 63.82 32.08
C PRO A 427 88.69 63.81 33.25
N SER A 428 90.02 63.65 32.97
CA SER A 428 91.12 63.84 33.87
C SER A 428 91.51 65.31 33.93
N THR A 429 91.51 65.81 35.11
CA THR A 429 92.12 67.09 35.51
C THR A 429 93.67 67.05 35.47
N LYS A 430 94.24 67.90 34.72
CA LYS A 430 95.17 68.93 35.04
C LYS A 430 95.39 69.82 33.85
#